data_350c7461df4fc6b078ae031362311908
#
_entry.id   350c7461df4fc6b078ae031362311908
#
_cell.length_a   1.000
_cell.length_b   1.000
_cell.length_c   1.000
_cell.angle_alpha   90.00
_cell.angle_beta   90.00
_cell.angle_gamma   90.00
#
_symmetry.space_group_name_H-M   'P 1'
#
loop_
_entity.id
_entity.type
_entity.pdbx_description
1 polymer ?
#
loop_
_entity_poly.entity_id
_entity_poly.type
_entity_poly.pdbx_seq_one_letter_code
_entity_poly.pdbx_strand_id
1 'polypeptide(L)'
;SNNKLTFLAIVLLLLFHSCTNNNQVKTTPWGTTIVPESESSQKKSTLSLDDIVSNGELIMVTLSGPDTYYDYHNSGMGLQYLLCQNFAEKLGVSLRVDICRDTTEMIKKVKRGEADVIAFQLPTTDRQLSYCGFGIDSTKTKWAVNRKNLALAKALNDWFKPSMLAQIR
;
A
#
# COMPACT_ATOMS: atom_id res chain seq x y z
N SER A 1 -7.71 55.03 34.90
CA SER A 1 -6.41 54.34 34.83
C SER A 1 -6.47 52.87 35.30
N ASN A 2 -7.49 52.45 36.04
CA ASN A 2 -7.60 51.06 36.58
C ASN A 2 -8.04 50.01 35.56
N ASN A 3 -8.62 50.42 34.44
CA ASN A 3 -9.13 49.48 33.43
C ASN A 3 -8.02 48.83 32.58
N LYS A 4 -6.86 49.45 32.49
CA LYS A 4 -5.74 48.85 31.73
C LYS A 4 -5.00 47.78 32.54
N LEU A 5 -4.98 47.92 33.85
CA LEU A 5 -4.32 46.95 34.75
C LEU A 5 -5.16 45.68 34.89
N THR A 6 -6.48 45.81 34.93
CA THR A 6 -7.41 44.68 34.98
C THR A 6 -7.44 43.94 33.64
N PHE A 7 -7.31 44.63 32.51
CA PHE A 7 -7.24 43.99 31.18
C PHE A 7 -5.94 43.21 31.01
N LEU A 8 -4.83 43.74 31.53
CA LEU A 8 -3.53 43.04 31.50
C LEU A 8 -3.54 41.77 32.35
N ALA A 9 -4.20 41.81 33.52
CA ALA A 9 -4.32 40.66 34.41
C ALA A 9 -5.18 39.53 33.79
N ILE A 10 -6.24 39.90 33.06
CA ILE A 10 -7.13 38.91 32.37
C ILE A 10 -6.41 38.27 31.19
N VAL A 11 -5.61 39.05 30.44
CA VAL A 11 -4.81 38.49 29.32
C VAL A 11 -3.71 37.56 29.84
N LEU A 12 -3.13 37.85 30.97
CA LEU A 12 -2.10 36.99 31.58
C LEU A 12 -2.67 35.68 32.14
N LEU A 13 -3.92 35.69 32.62
CA LEU A 13 -4.60 34.47 33.10
C LEU A 13 -4.99 33.49 31.98
N LEU A 14 -5.13 33.98 30.77
CA LEU A 14 -5.49 33.13 29.60
C LEU A 14 -4.29 32.37 28.99
N LEU A 15 -3.06 32.73 29.40
CA LEU A 15 -1.85 32.05 28.89
C LEU A 15 -1.46 30.80 29.67
N PHE A 16 -2.15 30.49 30.79
CA PHE A 16 -1.87 29.29 31.61
C PHE A 16 -2.83 28.13 31.43
N HIS A 17 -3.63 28.13 30.35
CA HIS A 17 -4.31 26.91 29.96
C HIS A 17 -3.36 26.04 29.12
N SER A 18 -2.26 25.64 29.76
CA SER A 18 -1.44 24.53 29.26
C SER A 18 -2.28 23.27 29.39
N CYS A 19 -2.70 22.72 28.26
CA CYS A 19 -3.22 21.35 28.19
C CYS A 19 -2.15 20.40 28.71
N THR A 20 -2.29 19.96 29.95
CA THR A 20 -1.56 18.80 30.44
C THR A 20 -2.10 17.57 29.75
N ASN A 21 -1.41 17.17 28.69
CA ASN A 21 -1.60 15.85 28.10
C ASN A 21 -1.03 14.84 29.10
N ASN A 22 -1.89 14.26 29.91
CA ASN A 22 -1.54 13.18 30.82
C ASN A 22 -1.30 11.90 30.02
N ASN A 23 -0.18 11.82 29.32
CA ASN A 23 0.38 10.54 28.91
C ASN A 23 1.00 9.89 30.13
N GLN A 24 0.16 9.16 30.89
CA GLN A 24 0.66 8.30 31.96
C GLN A 24 1.46 7.17 31.34
N VAL A 25 2.77 7.30 31.37
CA VAL A 25 3.68 6.20 31.08
C VAL A 25 3.55 5.19 32.22
N LYS A 26 2.89 4.06 31.97
CA LYS A 26 2.87 2.95 32.91
C LYS A 26 4.22 2.24 32.85
N THR A 27 5.04 2.38 33.86
CA THR A 27 6.25 1.60 34.05
C THR A 27 5.89 0.27 34.70
N THR A 28 6.43 -0.83 34.18
CA THR A 28 6.33 -2.15 34.83
C THR A 28 7.30 -2.22 36.01
N PRO A 29 7.06 -3.13 37.00
CA PRO A 29 7.94 -3.31 38.15
C PRO A 29 9.40 -3.62 37.83
N TRP A 30 9.69 -4.00 36.60
CA TRP A 30 11.01 -4.37 36.08
C TRP A 30 11.74 -3.24 35.34
N GLY A 31 11.22 -2.00 35.39
CA GLY A 31 11.89 -0.84 34.80
C GLY A 31 11.89 -0.76 33.26
N THR A 32 11.17 -1.65 32.58
CA THR A 32 10.94 -1.54 31.13
C THR A 32 9.79 -0.59 30.86
N THR A 33 10.08 0.52 30.19
CA THR A 33 9.07 1.42 29.63
C THR A 33 8.35 0.65 28.52
N ILE A 34 7.12 0.22 28.78
CA ILE A 34 6.21 -0.15 27.72
C ILE A 34 5.76 1.17 27.12
N VAL A 35 6.43 1.59 26.05
CA VAL A 35 5.82 2.52 25.12
C VAL A 35 4.58 1.78 24.63
N PRO A 36 3.35 2.28 24.83
CA PRO A 36 2.24 1.70 24.08
C PRO A 36 2.66 1.85 22.64
N GLU A 37 2.97 0.72 22.02
CA GLU A 37 3.03 0.64 20.59
C GLU A 37 1.68 1.21 20.17
N SER A 38 1.71 2.49 19.81
CA SER A 38 0.58 3.07 19.14
C SER A 38 0.37 2.13 17.97
N GLU A 39 -0.65 1.30 18.06
CA GLU A 39 -1.19 0.57 16.95
C GLU A 39 -1.65 1.58 15.90
N SER A 40 -0.71 2.25 15.32
CA SER A 40 -0.82 2.80 13.99
C SER A 40 -0.36 1.76 12.97
N SER A 41 -0.66 0.49 13.17
CA SER A 41 -1.07 -0.31 12.05
C SER A 41 -2.42 0.27 11.63
N GLN A 42 -2.39 1.45 11.04
CA GLN A 42 -3.44 1.87 10.16
C GLN A 42 -3.63 0.70 9.22
N LYS A 43 -4.69 -0.06 9.49
CA LYS A 43 -5.25 -1.06 8.60
C LYS A 43 -5.42 -0.32 7.29
N LYS A 44 -4.42 -0.43 6.41
CA LYS A 44 -4.38 0.27 5.14
C LYS A 44 -5.58 -0.27 4.36
N SER A 45 -6.71 0.44 4.48
CA SER A 45 -7.88 0.13 3.68
C SER A 45 -7.44 0.12 2.22
N THR A 46 -8.05 -0.72 1.39
CA THR A 46 -7.79 -0.77 -0.05
C THR A 46 -7.69 0.65 -0.56
N LEU A 47 -6.48 1.04 -0.94
CA LEU A 47 -6.22 2.40 -1.36
C LEU A 47 -6.80 2.59 -2.76
N SER A 48 -7.48 3.71 -2.97
CA SER A 48 -7.82 4.16 -4.32
C SER A 48 -6.54 4.43 -5.11
N LEU A 49 -6.64 4.52 -6.43
CA LEU A 49 -5.50 4.90 -7.27
C LEU A 49 -4.88 6.24 -6.83
N ASP A 50 -5.72 7.21 -6.45
CA ASP A 50 -5.26 8.50 -5.94
C ASP A 50 -4.46 8.38 -4.65
N ASP A 51 -4.86 7.49 -3.75
CA ASP A 51 -4.13 7.21 -2.52
C ASP A 51 -2.77 6.56 -2.80
N ILE A 52 -2.70 5.63 -3.75
CA ILE A 52 -1.44 4.99 -4.18
C ILE A 52 -0.48 6.05 -4.72
N VAL A 53 -0.96 6.93 -5.59
CA VAL A 53 -0.14 8.01 -6.17
C VAL A 53 0.30 9.01 -5.10
N SER A 54 -0.60 9.39 -4.19
CA SER A 54 -0.29 10.31 -3.08
C SER A 54 0.71 9.73 -2.09
N ASN A 55 0.62 8.44 -1.80
CA ASN A 55 1.56 7.73 -0.92
C ASN A 55 2.90 7.42 -1.61
N GLY A 56 2.95 7.48 -2.94
CA GLY A 56 4.16 7.24 -3.71
C GLY A 56 4.62 5.79 -3.75
N GLU A 57 3.76 4.82 -3.44
CA GLU A 57 4.10 3.40 -3.39
C GLU A 57 2.95 2.53 -3.89
N LEU A 58 3.29 1.60 -4.80
CA LEU A 58 2.42 0.51 -5.24
C LEU A 58 2.92 -0.80 -4.61
N ILE A 59 2.04 -1.53 -3.94
CA ILE A 59 2.37 -2.81 -3.30
C ILE A 59 1.90 -3.94 -4.19
N MET A 60 2.86 -4.69 -4.74
CA MET A 60 2.58 -5.89 -5.52
C MET A 60 2.80 -7.14 -4.67
N VAL A 61 1.89 -8.09 -4.77
CA VAL A 61 2.06 -9.46 -4.25
C VAL A 61 2.24 -10.43 -5.38
N THR A 62 3.14 -11.40 -5.18
CA THR A 62 3.43 -12.45 -6.17
C THR A 62 4.05 -13.67 -5.47
N LEU A 63 4.31 -14.72 -6.21
CA LEU A 63 5.12 -15.85 -5.77
C LEU A 63 6.55 -15.72 -6.28
N SER A 64 7.51 -16.34 -5.59
CA SER A 64 8.87 -16.46 -6.10
C SER A 64 8.91 -17.43 -7.28
N GLY A 65 9.60 -17.05 -8.34
CA GLY A 65 9.75 -17.89 -9.52
C GLY A 65 10.35 -17.14 -10.71
N PRO A 66 10.83 -17.87 -11.73
CA PRO A 66 11.56 -17.29 -12.87
C PRO A 66 10.71 -16.32 -13.71
N ASP A 67 9.39 -16.58 -13.82
CA ASP A 67 8.47 -15.73 -14.58
C ASP A 67 7.78 -14.67 -13.72
N THR A 68 7.83 -14.81 -12.40
CA THR A 68 7.15 -13.92 -11.45
C THR A 68 8.12 -12.92 -10.84
N TYR A 69 8.90 -13.34 -9.86
CA TYR A 69 9.92 -12.54 -9.21
C TYR A 69 11.06 -13.42 -8.67
N TYR A 70 12.27 -13.01 -8.92
CA TYR A 70 13.47 -13.54 -8.26
C TYR A 70 14.53 -12.45 -8.16
N ASP A 71 15.42 -12.59 -7.19
CA ASP A 71 16.57 -11.70 -7.04
C ASP A 71 17.77 -12.29 -7.78
N TYR A 72 18.43 -11.47 -8.58
CA TYR A 72 19.67 -11.81 -9.26
C TYR A 72 20.67 -10.66 -9.11
N HIS A 73 21.74 -10.91 -8.38
CA HIS A 73 22.77 -9.90 -8.09
C HIS A 73 22.20 -8.58 -7.53
N ASN A 74 21.30 -8.68 -6.56
CA ASN A 74 20.57 -7.54 -5.95
C ASN A 74 19.68 -6.75 -6.93
N SER A 75 19.30 -7.37 -8.03
CA SER A 75 18.34 -6.81 -8.97
C SER A 75 17.11 -7.71 -9.06
N GLY A 76 15.92 -7.13 -8.93
CA GLY A 76 14.68 -7.85 -9.14
C GLY A 76 14.53 -8.23 -10.61
N MET A 77 14.17 -9.48 -10.85
CA MET A 77 13.98 -10.07 -12.18
C MET A 77 12.65 -10.82 -12.25
N GLY A 78 12.26 -11.21 -13.43
CA GLY A 78 11.00 -11.90 -13.72
C GLY A 78 10.04 -11.05 -14.55
N LEU A 79 9.38 -11.66 -15.53
CA LEU A 79 8.54 -10.93 -16.47
C LEU A 79 7.43 -10.13 -15.77
N GLN A 80 6.73 -10.77 -14.84
CA GLN A 80 5.60 -10.12 -14.16
C GLN A 80 6.06 -9.01 -13.23
N TYR A 81 7.21 -9.17 -12.57
CA TYR A 81 7.83 -8.10 -11.80
C TYR A 81 8.22 -6.90 -12.68
N LEU A 82 8.91 -7.14 -13.79
CA LEU A 82 9.37 -6.07 -14.69
C LEU A 82 8.19 -5.31 -15.32
N LEU A 83 7.11 -6.00 -15.65
CA LEU A 83 5.86 -5.37 -16.09
C LEU A 83 5.27 -4.48 -14.99
N CYS A 84 5.18 -4.98 -13.77
CA CYS A 84 4.64 -4.21 -12.65
C CYS A 84 5.52 -3.00 -12.30
N GLN A 85 6.84 -3.15 -12.41
CA GLN A 85 7.80 -2.06 -12.27
C GLN A 85 7.55 -0.96 -13.31
N ASN A 86 7.35 -1.33 -14.57
CA ASN A 86 7.01 -0.38 -15.65
C ASN A 86 5.69 0.37 -15.34
N PHE A 87 4.69 -0.34 -14.84
CA PHE A 87 3.43 0.29 -14.45
C PHE A 87 3.61 1.27 -13.29
N ALA A 88 4.37 0.91 -12.25
CA ALA A 88 4.68 1.79 -11.13
C ALA A 88 5.42 3.05 -11.58
N GLU A 89 6.40 2.91 -12.47
CA GLU A 89 7.11 4.05 -13.08
C GLU A 89 6.17 4.98 -13.84
N LYS A 90 5.23 4.42 -14.59
CA LYS A 90 4.22 5.20 -15.30
C LYS A 90 3.31 5.98 -14.35
N LEU A 91 2.99 5.42 -13.19
CA LEU A 91 2.23 6.12 -12.15
C LEU A 91 3.09 7.16 -11.39
N GLY A 92 4.40 7.13 -11.52
CA GLY A 92 5.31 7.97 -10.76
C GLY A 92 5.48 7.53 -9.30
N VAL A 93 5.32 6.24 -9.01
CA VAL A 93 5.44 5.67 -7.67
C VAL A 93 6.54 4.60 -7.62
N SER A 94 7.03 4.31 -6.42
CA SER A 94 7.91 3.17 -6.18
C SER A 94 7.12 1.86 -6.13
N LEU A 95 7.76 0.75 -6.45
CA LEU A 95 7.19 -0.59 -6.35
C LEU A 95 7.72 -1.28 -5.10
N ARG A 96 6.82 -1.76 -4.24
CA ARG A 96 7.15 -2.70 -3.16
C ARG A 96 6.68 -4.09 -3.55
N VAL A 97 7.60 -5.05 -3.51
CA VAL A 97 7.32 -6.46 -3.78
C VAL A 97 7.14 -7.21 -2.47
N ASP A 98 6.02 -7.88 -2.33
CA ASP A 98 5.70 -8.74 -1.20
C ASP A 98 5.53 -10.19 -1.71
N ILE A 99 6.48 -11.04 -1.37
CA ILE A 99 6.49 -12.45 -1.78
C ILE A 99 5.61 -13.25 -0.84
N CYS A 100 4.59 -13.89 -1.41
CA CYS A 100 3.67 -14.75 -0.70
C CYS A 100 4.05 -16.23 -0.85
N ARG A 101 3.53 -17.06 0.05
CA ARG A 101 3.77 -18.51 0.05
C ARG A 101 2.91 -19.24 -0.99
N ASP A 102 1.68 -18.74 -1.21
CA ASP A 102 0.70 -19.33 -2.09
C ASP A 102 -0.32 -18.30 -2.61
N THR A 103 -1.17 -18.72 -3.53
CA THR A 103 -2.20 -17.87 -4.11
C THR A 103 -3.26 -17.43 -3.11
N THR A 104 -3.56 -18.25 -2.11
CA THR A 104 -4.52 -17.94 -1.05
C THR A 104 -4.05 -16.74 -0.24
N GLU A 105 -2.77 -16.69 0.11
CA GLU A 105 -2.17 -15.57 0.84
C GLU A 105 -2.23 -14.28 0.01
N MET A 106 -1.88 -14.33 -1.27
CA MET A 106 -1.96 -13.19 -2.19
C MET A 106 -3.37 -12.60 -2.26
N ILE A 107 -4.36 -13.45 -2.46
CA ILE A 107 -5.77 -13.06 -2.57
C ILE A 107 -6.23 -12.43 -1.26
N LYS A 108 -5.88 -13.02 -0.12
CA LYS A 108 -6.24 -12.52 1.21
C LYS A 108 -5.66 -11.13 1.45
N LYS A 109 -4.40 -10.88 1.11
CA LYS A 109 -3.75 -9.58 1.28
C LYS A 109 -4.44 -8.49 0.46
N VAL A 110 -4.76 -8.76 -0.79
CA VAL A 110 -5.47 -7.80 -1.66
C VAL A 110 -6.89 -7.55 -1.17
N LYS A 111 -7.62 -8.59 -0.76
CA LYS A 111 -8.98 -8.43 -0.20
C LYS A 111 -9.00 -7.60 1.08
N ARG A 112 -7.96 -7.69 1.90
CA ARG A 112 -7.80 -6.93 3.15
C ARG A 112 -7.25 -5.51 2.96
N GLY A 113 -6.86 -5.14 1.76
CA GLY A 113 -6.20 -3.87 1.49
C GLY A 113 -4.75 -3.79 1.98
N GLU A 114 -4.11 -4.92 2.22
CA GLU A 114 -2.69 -5.01 2.61
C GLU A 114 -1.76 -4.95 1.40
N ALA A 115 -2.30 -5.20 0.20
CA ALA A 115 -1.61 -5.08 -1.07
C ALA A 115 -2.54 -4.50 -2.13
N ASP A 116 -1.97 -3.94 -3.18
CA ASP A 116 -2.70 -3.24 -4.23
C ASP A 116 -2.99 -4.13 -5.45
N VAL A 117 -2.00 -4.90 -5.90
CA VAL A 117 -2.09 -5.71 -7.12
C VAL A 117 -1.47 -7.09 -6.93
N ILE A 118 -2.14 -8.10 -7.48
CA ILE A 118 -1.60 -9.45 -7.62
C ILE A 118 -0.94 -9.54 -9.00
N ALA A 119 0.39 -9.52 -9.04
CA ALA A 119 1.16 -9.70 -10.26
C ALA A 119 1.51 -11.19 -10.45
N PHE A 120 0.47 -11.96 -10.73
CA PHE A 120 0.52 -13.40 -10.92
C PHE A 120 -0.62 -13.85 -11.82
N GLN A 121 -0.45 -14.93 -12.57
CA GLN A 121 -1.48 -15.44 -13.47
C GLN A 121 -2.54 -16.22 -12.68
N LEU A 122 -3.56 -15.50 -12.19
CA LEU A 122 -4.67 -16.08 -11.46
C LEU A 122 -5.81 -16.51 -12.39
N PRO A 123 -6.46 -17.68 -12.14
CA PRO A 123 -7.73 -18.00 -12.78
C PRO A 123 -8.79 -16.93 -12.46
N THR A 124 -9.55 -16.53 -13.49
CA THR A 124 -10.54 -15.44 -13.39
C THR A 124 -11.85 -15.89 -12.73
N THR A 125 -11.77 -16.54 -11.58
CA THR A 125 -12.91 -17.21 -10.94
C THR A 125 -13.42 -16.55 -9.67
N ASP A 126 -12.60 -15.73 -9.01
CA ASP A 126 -12.97 -15.09 -7.74
C ASP A 126 -13.74 -13.78 -7.99
N ARG A 127 -15.01 -13.74 -7.56
CA ARG A 127 -15.89 -12.58 -7.76
C ARG A 127 -15.55 -11.36 -6.89
N GLN A 128 -14.69 -11.52 -5.88
CA GLN A 128 -14.25 -10.43 -5.00
C GLN A 128 -13.01 -9.72 -5.55
N LEU A 129 -12.48 -10.20 -6.67
CA LEU A 129 -11.37 -9.60 -7.39
C LEU A 129 -11.83 -8.98 -8.70
N SER A 130 -11.12 -7.95 -9.13
CA SER A 130 -11.21 -7.38 -10.48
C SER A 130 -9.97 -7.81 -11.26
N TYR A 131 -10.18 -8.57 -12.33
CA TYR A 131 -9.09 -9.06 -13.19
C TYR A 131 -8.73 -8.03 -14.24
N CYS A 132 -7.46 -7.69 -14.35
CA CYS A 132 -6.99 -6.58 -15.17
C CYS A 132 -5.50 -6.71 -15.51
N GLY A 133 -5.05 -5.89 -16.45
CA GLY A 133 -3.64 -5.81 -16.82
C GLY A 133 -3.15 -7.04 -17.59
N PHE A 134 -2.04 -7.61 -17.15
CA PHE A 134 -1.38 -8.68 -17.86
C PHE A 134 -2.03 -10.06 -17.65
N GLY A 135 -2.30 -10.73 -18.75
CA GLY A 135 -2.71 -12.14 -18.79
C GLY A 135 -2.01 -12.85 -19.94
N ILE A 136 -1.38 -14.00 -19.69
CA ILE A 136 -0.78 -14.85 -20.72
C ILE A 136 -1.88 -15.38 -21.64
N ASP A 137 -2.94 -15.88 -21.06
CA ASP A 137 -4.21 -16.19 -21.73
C ASP A 137 -5.30 -15.32 -21.09
N SER A 138 -5.56 -14.18 -21.70
CA SER A 138 -6.46 -13.16 -21.13
C SER A 138 -7.90 -13.63 -20.92
N THR A 139 -8.27 -14.78 -21.47
CA THR A 139 -9.58 -15.42 -21.25
C THR A 139 -9.60 -16.31 -20.03
N LYS A 140 -8.45 -16.78 -19.56
CA LYS A 140 -8.35 -17.77 -18.46
C LYS A 140 -7.64 -17.27 -17.24
N THR A 141 -6.56 -16.50 -17.43
CA THR A 141 -5.71 -16.02 -16.33
C THR A 141 -5.34 -14.57 -16.51
N LYS A 142 -5.35 -13.79 -15.42
CA LYS A 142 -4.94 -12.39 -15.38
C LYS A 142 -4.42 -12.00 -14.01
N TRP A 143 -3.74 -10.87 -13.95
CA TRP A 143 -3.53 -10.13 -12.72
C TRP A 143 -4.87 -9.71 -12.12
N ALA A 144 -4.85 -9.37 -10.84
CA ALA A 144 -6.05 -8.96 -10.14
C ALA A 144 -5.78 -7.85 -9.11
N VAL A 145 -6.80 -7.06 -8.88
CA VAL A 145 -6.86 -6.05 -7.82
C VAL A 145 -8.13 -6.26 -7.01
N ASN A 146 -8.26 -5.56 -5.89
CA ASN A 146 -9.50 -5.56 -5.14
C ASN A 146 -10.66 -5.05 -6.02
N ARG A 147 -11.79 -5.74 -5.97
CA ARG A 147 -12.97 -5.38 -6.77
C ARG A 147 -13.42 -3.93 -6.58
N LYS A 148 -13.20 -3.37 -5.39
CA LYS A 148 -13.57 -1.98 -5.08
C LYS A 148 -12.64 -0.95 -5.73
N ASN A 149 -11.43 -1.35 -6.14
CA ASN A 149 -10.44 -0.44 -6.73
C ASN A 149 -10.59 -0.38 -8.25
N LEU A 150 -11.70 0.16 -8.72
CA LEU A 150 -12.02 0.25 -10.14
C LEU A 150 -11.06 1.15 -10.91
N ALA A 151 -10.58 2.23 -10.30
CA ALA A 151 -9.65 3.16 -10.93
C ALA A 151 -8.30 2.49 -11.22
N LEU A 152 -7.78 1.68 -10.29
CA LEU A 152 -6.56 0.91 -10.49
C LEU A 152 -6.74 -0.17 -11.58
N ALA A 153 -7.87 -0.89 -11.56
CA ALA A 153 -8.18 -1.86 -12.59
C ALA A 153 -8.22 -1.24 -14.00
N LYS A 154 -8.87 -0.09 -14.12
CA LYS A 154 -8.91 0.67 -15.39
C LYS A 154 -7.52 1.12 -15.81
N ALA A 155 -6.73 1.66 -14.90
CA ALA A 155 -5.37 2.12 -15.19
C ALA A 155 -4.48 0.98 -15.68
N LEU A 156 -4.57 -0.20 -15.08
CA LEU A 156 -3.83 -1.41 -15.50
C LEU A 156 -4.26 -1.88 -16.89
N ASN A 157 -5.55 -1.87 -17.18
CA ASN A 157 -6.07 -2.24 -18.52
C ASN A 157 -5.67 -1.23 -19.59
N ASP A 158 -5.69 0.07 -19.28
CA ASP A 158 -5.31 1.12 -20.24
C ASP A 158 -3.79 1.13 -20.49
N TRP A 159 -3.00 0.77 -19.48
CA TRP A 159 -1.55 0.72 -19.58
C TRP A 159 -1.05 -0.50 -20.36
N PHE A 160 -1.61 -1.69 -20.10
CA PHE A 160 -1.07 -2.92 -20.67
C PHE A 160 -1.29 -3.01 -22.18
N LYS A 161 -0.19 -3.24 -22.90
CA LYS A 161 -0.18 -3.52 -24.35
C LYS A 161 0.64 -4.79 -24.59
N PRO A 162 0.17 -5.74 -25.42
CA PRO A 162 0.93 -6.96 -25.74
C PRO A 162 2.33 -6.68 -26.30
N SER A 163 2.52 -5.57 -26.99
CA SER A 163 3.82 -5.14 -27.52
C SER A 163 4.88 -4.90 -26.45
N MET A 164 4.48 -4.63 -25.20
CA MET A 164 5.40 -4.42 -24.08
C MET A 164 6.19 -5.67 -23.73
N LEU A 165 5.64 -6.86 -24.01
CA LEU A 165 6.30 -8.14 -23.75
C LEU A 165 7.59 -8.31 -24.55
N ALA A 166 7.67 -7.73 -25.74
CA ALA A 166 8.87 -7.75 -26.56
C ALA A 166 9.97 -6.81 -26.06
N GLN A 167 9.61 -5.79 -25.28
CA GLN A 167 10.55 -4.79 -24.78
C GLN A 167 11.23 -5.19 -23.45
N ILE A 168 10.63 -6.15 -22.75
CA ILE A 168 11.06 -6.58 -21.41
C ILE A 168 11.98 -7.82 -21.46
N ARG A 169 12.16 -8.43 -22.63
CA ARG A 169 13.03 -9.58 -22.84
C ARG A 169 14.50 -9.19 -22.99
#